data_681b31ef479a4490edfe3d7833e63a3b
#
_entry.id   681b31ef479a4490edfe3d7833e63a3b
#
_cell.length_a   1.000
_cell.length_b   1.000
_cell.length_c   1.000
_cell.angle_alpha   90.00
_cell.angle_beta   90.00
_cell.angle_gamma   90.00
#
_symmetry.space_group_name_H-M   'P 1'
#
loop_
_entity.id
_entity.type
_entity.pdbx_description
1 polymer ?
#
loop_
_entity_poly.entity_id
_entity_poly.type
_entity_poly.pdbx_seq_one_letter_code
_entity_poly.pdbx_strand_id
1 'polypeptide(L)'
;MRESFYILFPIPTYPPPPYGGAVQADGITSANTVGYSGTAINAGQWYLVGVQFADVASKAETADFNSLISTTCTPGAIGDFSDPTWGNAPMIQVLKANGQSYTYYYYISDADDGNGNYTATAWVDDQGFSLTAADVQALSKGFWFKSHTAGTLTCAGQVSTLSEFERNVPGGQFEIVANPYPVALSLNAPTTSGFTPGTIGDFSDPTWNNAPMIQVLKANGQSYSYYYYINDADDGNGNYTATEWVDDQGFNLTGTQVPVGAAFWIKSLTAGKFTFGL
;
A
#
# COMPACT_ATOMS: atom_id res chain seq x y z
N MET A 1 6.08 -13.13 10.86
CA MET A 1 5.23 -12.47 11.87
C MET A 1 5.34 -10.98 11.60
N ARG A 2 4.24 -10.30 11.27
CA ARG A 2 4.23 -8.86 11.05
C ARG A 2 3.76 -8.23 12.35
N GLU A 3 4.60 -7.45 12.99
CA GLU A 3 4.23 -6.68 14.17
C GLU A 3 4.05 -5.23 13.74
N SER A 4 2.84 -4.71 13.93
CA SER A 4 2.56 -3.28 13.77
C SER A 4 2.60 -2.65 15.16
N PHE A 5 3.60 -1.81 15.40
CA PHE A 5 3.71 -1.06 16.64
C PHE A 5 3.22 0.37 16.42
N TYR A 6 2.25 0.78 17.23
CA TYR A 6 1.85 2.18 17.34
C TYR A 6 2.57 2.78 18.54
N ILE A 7 3.47 3.73 18.29
CA ILE A 7 4.08 4.51 19.35
C ILE A 7 3.36 5.85 19.39
N LEU A 8 2.51 6.02 20.40
CA LEU A 8 1.98 7.32 20.79
C LEU A 8 3.05 8.01 21.64
N PHE A 9 3.69 9.03 21.10
CA PHE A 9 4.57 9.87 21.91
C PHE A 9 3.71 10.84 22.72
N PRO A 10 3.84 10.86 24.07
CA PRO A 10 3.24 11.93 24.86
C PRO A 10 3.92 13.25 24.52
N ILE A 11 3.12 14.27 24.27
CA ILE A 11 3.59 15.64 24.08
C ILE A 11 4.32 16.07 25.36
N PRO A 12 5.56 16.57 25.29
CA PRO A 12 6.26 17.07 26.46
C PRO A 12 5.46 18.22 27.08
N THR A 13 4.98 18.03 28.32
CA THR A 13 4.38 19.11 29.13
C THR A 13 5.52 19.97 29.66
N TYR A 14 5.68 21.17 29.12
CA TYR A 14 6.54 22.18 29.72
C TYR A 14 5.90 22.67 31.02
N PRO A 15 6.67 22.81 32.12
CA PRO A 15 6.14 23.45 33.34
C PRO A 15 5.79 24.93 33.06
N PRO A 16 4.69 25.45 33.61
CA PRO A 16 4.27 26.84 33.40
C PRO A 16 5.30 27.80 33.98
N PRO A 17 5.52 28.96 33.35
CA PRO A 17 6.40 30.00 33.88
C PRO A 17 5.81 30.56 35.18
N PRO A 18 6.65 31.03 36.12
CA PRO A 18 6.25 31.39 37.49
C PRO A 18 5.72 32.83 37.61
N TYR A 19 4.78 33.28 36.80
CA TYR A 19 4.08 34.55 37.01
C TYR A 19 2.60 34.42 36.74
N GLY A 20 1.81 34.72 37.80
CA GLY A 20 0.39 34.55 37.89
C GLY A 20 -0.40 35.45 36.94
N GLY A 21 -0.92 34.85 35.95
CA GLY A 21 -2.07 35.20 35.15
C GLY A 21 -2.64 33.86 34.67
N ALA A 22 -3.92 33.59 34.94
CA ALA A 22 -4.57 32.44 34.44
C ALA A 22 -4.58 32.51 32.90
N VAL A 23 -3.51 32.04 32.28
CA VAL A 23 -3.52 31.69 30.85
C VAL A 23 -4.25 30.37 30.79
N GLN A 24 -5.50 30.40 30.34
CA GLN A 24 -6.17 29.21 29.88
C GLN A 24 -5.21 28.61 28.80
N ALA A 25 -4.53 27.54 29.14
CA ALA A 25 -3.80 26.78 28.15
C ALA A 25 -4.86 26.16 27.22
N ASP A 26 -5.17 26.88 26.15
CA ASP A 26 -5.79 26.24 24.99
C ASP A 26 -4.86 25.09 24.60
N GLY A 27 -5.29 23.86 24.90
CA GLY A 27 -4.53 22.70 24.58
C GLY A 27 -4.25 22.75 23.08
N ILE A 28 -2.97 22.82 22.70
CA ILE A 28 -2.57 22.65 21.30
C ILE A 28 -2.88 21.19 20.99
N THR A 29 -4.07 20.96 20.47
CA THR A 29 -4.44 19.67 19.89
C THR A 29 -3.68 19.58 18.57
N SER A 30 -2.64 18.75 18.52
CA SER A 30 -2.02 18.38 17.25
C SER A 30 -3.09 17.65 16.43
N ALA A 31 -3.52 18.27 15.34
CA ALA A 31 -4.48 17.66 14.41
C ALA A 31 -3.88 16.49 13.62
N ASN A 32 -2.58 16.22 13.78
CA ASN A 32 -1.85 15.26 12.96
C ASN A 32 -1.34 14.09 13.80
N THR A 33 -1.99 12.94 13.67
CA THR A 33 -1.45 11.66 14.20
C THR A 33 -0.53 11.05 13.14
N VAL A 34 0.77 10.96 13.44
CA VAL A 34 1.74 10.27 12.57
C VAL A 34 1.78 8.81 12.94
N GLY A 35 1.64 7.95 11.96
CA GLY A 35 1.74 6.50 12.11
C GLY A 35 2.96 5.96 11.37
N TYR A 36 3.41 4.78 11.80
CA TYR A 36 4.47 4.01 11.16
C TYR A 36 4.02 2.57 10.98
N SER A 37 4.32 2.00 9.81
CA SER A 37 4.14 0.58 9.57
C SER A 37 5.46 -0.04 9.12
N GLY A 38 5.85 -1.15 9.78
CA GLY A 38 7.06 -1.90 9.44
C GLY A 38 6.73 -3.24 8.80
N THR A 39 7.38 -3.55 7.68
CA THR A 39 7.33 -4.87 7.03
C THR A 39 8.70 -5.51 7.11
N ALA A 40 8.79 -6.68 7.76
CA ALA A 40 10.03 -7.47 7.75
C ALA A 40 10.29 -8.01 6.34
N ILE A 41 11.48 -7.81 5.83
CA ILE A 41 11.92 -8.16 4.48
C ILE A 41 12.90 -9.33 4.53
N ASN A 42 12.59 -10.39 3.81
CA ASN A 42 13.53 -11.47 3.54
C ASN A 42 14.25 -11.21 2.22
N ALA A 43 15.53 -11.53 2.17
CA ALA A 43 16.35 -11.34 0.99
C ALA A 43 15.77 -12.10 -0.23
N GLY A 44 15.70 -11.43 -1.36
CA GLY A 44 15.24 -11.98 -2.63
C GLY A 44 13.73 -12.15 -2.79
N GLN A 45 12.93 -11.92 -1.74
CA GLN A 45 11.48 -12.07 -1.76
C GLN A 45 10.79 -10.79 -2.23
N TRP A 46 9.69 -10.95 -3.00
CA TRP A 46 8.80 -9.86 -3.37
C TRP A 46 7.72 -9.62 -2.30
N TYR A 47 7.39 -8.35 -2.11
CA TYR A 47 6.33 -7.88 -1.23
C TYR A 47 5.41 -6.91 -1.99
N LEU A 48 4.11 -7.07 -1.83
CA LEU A 48 3.13 -6.09 -2.31
C LEU A 48 2.69 -5.26 -1.09
N VAL A 49 3.12 -4.00 -1.06
CA VAL A 49 3.02 -3.11 0.09
C VAL A 49 1.96 -2.06 -0.17
N GLY A 50 1.09 -1.85 0.82
CA GLY A 50 0.15 -0.76 0.85
C GLY A 50 0.63 0.34 1.80
N VAL A 51 0.57 1.59 1.36
CA VAL A 51 0.76 2.73 2.23
C VAL A 51 -0.55 2.98 2.98
N GLN A 52 -0.53 2.79 4.29
CA GLN A 52 -1.71 2.89 5.17
C GLN A 52 -2.13 4.34 5.49
N PHE A 53 -1.45 5.31 4.90
CA PHE A 53 -1.61 6.71 5.22
C PHE A 53 -2.28 7.41 4.03
N ALA A 54 -3.62 7.51 4.09
CA ALA A 54 -4.44 8.04 3.00
C ALA A 54 -4.10 9.50 2.63
N ASP A 55 -3.56 10.27 3.56
CA ASP A 55 -3.20 11.67 3.35
C ASP A 55 -1.87 11.88 2.63
N VAL A 56 -1.11 10.82 2.34
CA VAL A 56 0.10 10.93 1.52
C VAL A 56 -0.21 11.57 0.16
N ALA A 57 -1.37 11.25 -0.42
CA ALA A 57 -1.80 11.82 -1.70
C ALA A 57 -2.18 13.31 -1.60
N SER A 58 -2.70 13.77 -0.47
CA SER A 58 -3.15 15.17 -0.29
C SER A 58 -2.02 16.12 0.11
N LYS A 59 -0.91 15.59 0.62
CA LYS A 59 0.27 16.35 1.07
C LYS A 59 1.53 16.11 0.23
N ALA A 60 1.37 15.49 -0.93
CA ALA A 60 2.47 15.17 -1.84
C ALA A 60 3.35 16.38 -2.22
N GLU A 61 2.79 17.60 -2.19
CA GLU A 61 3.54 18.82 -2.51
C GLU A 61 4.65 19.16 -1.49
N THR A 62 4.59 18.61 -0.28
CA THR A 62 5.55 18.90 0.79
C THR A 62 6.21 17.67 1.39
N ALA A 63 5.78 16.47 1.01
CA ALA A 63 6.32 15.22 1.54
C ALA A 63 7.56 14.80 0.74
N ASP A 64 8.67 14.60 1.45
CA ASP A 64 9.85 13.98 0.90
C ASP A 64 9.65 12.45 0.86
N PHE A 65 9.89 11.84 -0.30
CA PHE A 65 9.79 10.40 -0.49
C PHE A 65 10.62 9.63 0.55
N ASN A 66 11.83 10.09 0.82
CA ASN A 66 12.75 9.47 1.79
C ASN A 66 12.27 9.58 3.23
N SER A 67 11.40 10.55 3.54
CA SER A 67 10.76 10.64 4.86
C SER A 67 9.56 9.71 5.02
N LEU A 68 8.91 9.34 3.92
CA LEU A 68 7.75 8.45 3.90
C LEU A 68 8.12 6.98 3.84
N ILE A 69 9.19 6.66 3.10
CA ILE A 69 9.65 5.29 2.86
C ILE A 69 11.11 5.18 3.27
N SER A 70 11.37 4.43 4.33
CA SER A 70 12.73 4.11 4.77
C SER A 70 12.95 2.60 4.84
N THR A 71 14.20 2.17 4.76
CA THR A 71 14.54 0.76 4.87
C THR A 71 15.87 0.57 5.57
N THR A 72 15.99 -0.55 6.30
CA THR A 72 17.26 -1.03 6.87
C THR A 72 17.97 -2.04 5.95
N CYS A 73 17.41 -2.34 4.78
CA CYS A 73 18.08 -3.15 3.77
C CYS A 73 19.35 -2.43 3.29
N THR A 74 20.36 -3.20 2.93
CA THR A 74 21.62 -2.63 2.42
C THR A 74 21.39 -1.88 1.13
N PRO A 75 21.74 -0.59 1.03
CA PRO A 75 21.60 0.17 -0.22
C PRO A 75 22.52 -0.41 -1.30
N GLY A 76 22.13 -0.26 -2.54
CA GLY A 76 23.02 -0.50 -3.67
C GLY A 76 23.99 0.66 -3.87
N ALA A 77 24.98 0.47 -4.73
CA ALA A 77 25.84 1.53 -5.23
C ALA A 77 25.71 1.58 -6.75
N ILE A 78 25.54 2.77 -7.30
CA ILE A 78 25.46 2.94 -8.76
C ILE A 78 26.85 2.72 -9.39
N GLY A 79 27.89 3.24 -8.73
CA GLY A 79 29.27 3.15 -9.16
C GLY A 79 29.55 3.77 -10.54
N ASP A 80 28.79 3.36 -11.53
CA ASP A 80 28.83 3.89 -12.90
C ASP A 80 27.39 4.01 -13.42
N PHE A 81 26.98 5.23 -13.77
CA PHE A 81 25.66 5.54 -14.35
C PHE A 81 25.37 4.85 -15.70
N SER A 82 26.34 4.12 -16.23
CA SER A 82 26.20 3.37 -17.49
C SER A 82 25.54 2.00 -17.32
N ASP A 83 25.36 1.51 -16.08
CA ASP A 83 24.69 0.24 -15.80
C ASP A 83 23.30 0.47 -15.17
N PRO A 84 22.22 0.47 -15.95
CA PRO A 84 20.86 0.65 -15.43
C PRO A 84 20.37 -0.56 -14.62
N THR A 85 21.11 -1.65 -14.56
CA THR A 85 20.78 -2.82 -13.76
C THR A 85 21.42 -2.73 -12.37
N TRP A 86 21.01 -1.82 -11.53
CA TRP A 86 21.44 -1.73 -10.13
C TRP A 86 21.02 -2.98 -9.35
N GLY A 87 21.50 -4.12 -9.85
CA GLY A 87 20.98 -5.46 -9.54
C GLY A 87 20.98 -5.85 -8.06
N ASN A 88 21.63 -5.06 -7.20
CA ASN A 88 21.73 -5.31 -5.77
C ASN A 88 21.01 -4.27 -4.91
N ALA A 89 20.48 -3.20 -5.48
CA ALA A 89 19.76 -2.18 -4.73
C ALA A 89 18.37 -2.68 -4.32
N PRO A 90 17.88 -2.33 -3.12
CA PRO A 90 16.46 -2.43 -2.83
C PRO A 90 15.65 -1.64 -3.84
N MET A 91 14.56 -2.21 -4.33
CA MET A 91 13.79 -1.67 -5.45
C MET A 91 12.32 -1.58 -5.12
N ILE A 92 11.71 -0.45 -5.49
CA ILE A 92 10.27 -0.23 -5.52
C ILE A 92 9.81 -0.22 -6.99
N GLN A 93 8.67 -0.87 -7.26
CA GLN A 93 7.98 -0.81 -8.56
C GLN A 93 6.55 -0.33 -8.34
N VAL A 94 6.20 0.77 -8.99
CA VAL A 94 4.86 1.35 -8.97
C VAL A 94 4.19 1.13 -10.30
N LEU A 95 2.97 0.57 -10.28
CA LEU A 95 2.19 0.35 -11.50
C LEU A 95 1.77 1.69 -12.09
N LYS A 96 2.08 1.90 -13.36
CA LYS A 96 1.63 3.10 -14.10
C LYS A 96 0.13 3.05 -14.37
N ALA A 97 -0.46 4.20 -14.66
CA ALA A 97 -1.90 4.34 -14.94
C ALA A 97 -2.38 3.49 -16.13
N ASN A 98 -1.48 3.03 -17.01
CA ASN A 98 -1.84 2.12 -18.10
C ASN A 98 -2.07 0.66 -17.67
N GLY A 99 -1.82 0.31 -16.39
CA GLY A 99 -1.98 -1.03 -15.86
C GLY A 99 -1.04 -2.10 -16.43
N GLN A 100 -0.01 -1.72 -17.18
CA GLN A 100 0.84 -2.65 -17.93
C GLN A 100 2.34 -2.44 -17.70
N SER A 101 2.77 -1.28 -17.24
CA SER A 101 4.17 -0.94 -17.05
C SER A 101 4.41 -0.34 -15.67
N TYR A 102 5.69 -0.28 -15.27
CA TYR A 102 6.08 0.17 -13.95
C TYR A 102 7.00 1.38 -14.04
N THR A 103 6.98 2.22 -12.99
CA THR A 103 8.04 3.14 -12.62
C THR A 103 8.89 2.46 -11.56
N TYR A 104 10.20 2.63 -11.63
CA TYR A 104 11.16 1.99 -10.74
C TYR A 104 11.86 3.03 -9.89
N TYR A 105 12.08 2.70 -8.62
CA TYR A 105 12.86 3.49 -7.68
C TYR A 105 13.85 2.58 -6.97
N TYR A 106 15.06 3.08 -6.73
CA TYR A 106 16.16 2.32 -6.17
C TYR A 106 16.73 3.01 -4.94
N TYR A 107 17.07 2.23 -3.90
CA TYR A 107 17.71 2.71 -2.69
C TYR A 107 19.22 2.55 -2.80
N ILE A 108 19.97 3.65 -2.84
CA ILE A 108 21.39 3.68 -3.15
C ILE A 108 22.16 4.50 -2.13
N SER A 109 23.48 4.24 -2.01
CA SER A 109 24.40 4.93 -1.09
C SER A 109 25.19 6.07 -1.71
N ASP A 110 25.07 6.26 -3.00
CA ASP A 110 25.80 7.24 -3.80
C ASP A 110 24.85 8.17 -4.60
N ALA A 111 23.70 8.49 -3.99
CA ALA A 111 22.79 9.49 -4.52
C ALA A 111 23.38 10.91 -4.41
N ASP A 112 22.94 11.81 -5.31
CA ASP A 112 23.29 13.23 -5.21
C ASP A 112 22.72 13.83 -3.91
N ASP A 113 23.56 14.51 -3.16
CA ASP A 113 23.18 15.21 -1.91
C ASP A 113 22.49 16.57 -2.17
N GLY A 114 22.21 16.92 -3.41
CA GLY A 114 21.66 18.21 -3.84
C GLY A 114 22.71 19.31 -4.03
N ASN A 115 24.00 19.01 -3.80
CA ASN A 115 25.12 19.90 -3.99
C ASN A 115 26.10 19.39 -5.07
N GLY A 116 25.72 18.32 -5.77
CA GLY A 116 26.54 17.66 -6.78
C GLY A 116 27.56 16.67 -6.21
N ASN A 117 27.45 16.28 -4.92
CA ASN A 117 28.27 15.21 -4.37
C ASN A 117 27.42 13.93 -4.27
N TYR A 118 27.97 12.83 -4.74
CA TYR A 118 27.31 11.51 -4.76
C TYR A 118 27.63 10.72 -3.48
N THR A 119 27.10 11.17 -2.35
CA THR A 119 27.38 10.62 -1.00
C THR A 119 26.14 10.38 -0.15
N ALA A 120 24.97 10.76 -0.65
CA ALA A 120 23.72 10.56 0.07
C ALA A 120 23.23 9.10 -0.04
N THR A 121 22.57 8.62 1.00
CA THR A 121 21.83 7.37 0.95
C THR A 121 20.36 7.70 0.82
N ALA A 122 19.78 7.44 -0.35
CA ALA A 122 18.43 7.87 -0.69
C ALA A 122 17.75 6.97 -1.74
N TRP A 123 16.44 7.12 -1.86
CA TRP A 123 15.69 6.64 -3.01
C TRP A 123 15.86 7.57 -4.19
N VAL A 124 16.08 6.99 -5.36
CA VAL A 124 16.23 7.70 -6.63
C VAL A 124 15.37 7.02 -7.70
N ASP A 125 15.13 7.71 -8.81
CA ASP A 125 14.47 7.14 -9.97
C ASP A 125 15.40 6.16 -10.74
N ASP A 126 14.92 5.63 -11.86
CA ASP A 126 15.67 4.70 -12.71
C ASP A 126 16.81 5.38 -13.53
N GLN A 127 16.99 6.67 -13.36
CA GLN A 127 18.09 7.47 -13.93
C GLN A 127 19.06 8.00 -12.86
N GLY A 128 18.78 7.73 -11.57
CA GLY A 128 19.59 8.18 -10.44
C GLY A 128 19.26 9.57 -9.92
N PHE A 129 18.15 10.17 -10.36
CA PHE A 129 17.74 11.49 -9.90
C PHE A 129 16.89 11.44 -8.64
N SER A 130 16.93 12.52 -7.88
CA SER A 130 16.10 12.73 -6.71
C SER A 130 14.61 12.72 -7.05
N LEU A 131 13.80 12.13 -6.17
CA LEU A 131 12.37 11.94 -6.38
C LEU A 131 11.58 13.22 -6.15
N THR A 132 10.47 13.35 -6.86
CA THR A 132 9.57 14.51 -6.86
C THR A 132 8.27 14.21 -6.09
N ALA A 133 7.44 15.23 -5.86
CA ALA A 133 6.11 15.09 -5.28
C ALA A 133 5.19 14.16 -6.11
N ALA A 134 5.36 14.11 -7.44
CA ALA A 134 4.59 13.20 -8.30
C ALA A 134 4.93 11.74 -8.03
N ASP A 135 6.19 11.43 -7.70
CA ASP A 135 6.64 10.10 -7.34
C ASP A 135 6.06 9.66 -6.00
N VAL A 136 5.96 10.57 -5.03
CA VAL A 136 5.29 10.34 -3.75
C VAL A 136 3.82 9.99 -3.95
N GLN A 137 3.12 10.73 -4.79
CA GLN A 137 1.70 10.49 -5.08
C GLN A 137 1.46 9.11 -5.69
N ALA A 138 2.38 8.61 -6.51
CA ALA A 138 2.29 7.31 -7.13
C ALA A 138 2.26 6.15 -6.11
N LEU A 139 2.92 6.31 -4.95
CA LEU A 139 2.93 5.31 -3.87
C LEU A 139 1.57 5.07 -3.22
N SER A 140 0.65 6.03 -3.29
CA SER A 140 -0.65 5.98 -2.60
C SER A 140 -1.53 4.80 -3.01
N LYS A 141 -1.27 4.21 -4.19
CA LYS A 141 -1.99 3.03 -4.70
C LYS A 141 -1.46 1.71 -4.15
N GLY A 142 -0.25 1.71 -3.63
CA GLY A 142 0.54 0.54 -3.28
C GLY A 142 1.64 0.25 -4.31
N PHE A 143 2.61 -0.54 -3.92
CA PHE A 143 3.79 -0.82 -4.73
C PHE A 143 4.40 -2.19 -4.44
N TRP A 144 5.17 -2.70 -5.39
CA TRP A 144 6.05 -3.83 -5.19
C TRP A 144 7.37 -3.39 -4.57
N PHE A 145 7.84 -4.19 -3.62
CA PHE A 145 9.16 -4.03 -3.02
C PHE A 145 9.95 -5.33 -3.10
N LYS A 146 11.24 -5.20 -3.38
CA LYS A 146 12.21 -6.31 -3.32
C LYS A 146 13.56 -5.80 -2.83
N SER A 147 14.26 -6.61 -2.05
CA SER A 147 15.65 -6.37 -1.65
C SER A 147 16.47 -7.64 -1.75
N HIS A 148 17.74 -7.52 -2.05
CA HIS A 148 18.71 -8.62 -2.03
C HIS A 148 19.21 -8.93 -0.63
N THR A 149 19.00 -8.03 0.34
CA THR A 149 19.35 -8.21 1.75
C THR A 149 18.09 -8.23 2.60
N ALA A 150 18.15 -8.93 3.73
CA ALA A 150 17.10 -8.87 4.73
C ALA A 150 17.13 -7.53 5.47
N GLY A 151 15.97 -7.11 5.98
CA GLY A 151 15.84 -5.85 6.71
C GLY A 151 14.38 -5.54 7.05
N THR A 152 14.09 -4.27 7.21
CA THR A 152 12.73 -3.76 7.44
C THR A 152 12.45 -2.65 6.44
N LEU A 153 11.29 -2.68 5.82
CA LEU A 153 10.73 -1.55 5.09
C LEU A 153 9.75 -0.84 6.03
N THR A 154 9.95 0.45 6.22
CA THR A 154 9.08 1.29 7.06
C THR A 154 8.38 2.32 6.19
N CYS A 155 7.04 2.34 6.29
CA CYS A 155 6.22 3.41 5.75
C CYS A 155 5.78 4.31 6.89
N ALA A 156 5.93 5.63 6.73
CA ALA A 156 5.52 6.64 7.69
C ALA A 156 4.52 7.60 7.03
N GLY A 157 3.65 8.21 7.81
CA GLY A 157 2.71 9.20 7.29
C GLY A 157 1.64 9.59 8.28
N GLN A 158 0.76 10.48 7.87
CA GLN A 158 -0.37 10.88 8.69
C GLN A 158 -1.47 9.82 8.64
N VAL A 159 -1.93 9.38 9.81
CA VAL A 159 -3.09 8.47 9.91
C VAL A 159 -4.31 9.21 9.39
N SER A 160 -5.04 8.59 8.47
CA SER A 160 -6.27 9.18 7.94
C SER A 160 -7.31 9.35 9.03
N THR A 161 -7.92 10.54 9.08
CA THR A 161 -9.08 10.85 9.90
C THR A 161 -10.38 10.77 9.09
N LEU A 162 -10.30 10.39 7.82
CA LEU A 162 -11.45 10.23 6.95
C LEU A 162 -12.26 9.02 7.40
N SER A 163 -13.56 9.20 7.57
CA SER A 163 -14.49 8.12 7.85
C SER A 163 -14.69 7.18 6.66
N GLU A 164 -14.42 7.67 5.45
CA GLU A 164 -14.53 6.92 4.20
C GLU A 164 -13.35 7.20 3.29
N PHE A 165 -12.95 6.19 2.55
CA PHE A 165 -11.89 6.26 1.56
C PHE A 165 -12.32 5.54 0.28
N GLU A 166 -12.29 6.23 -0.85
CA GLU A 166 -12.70 5.69 -2.13
C GLU A 166 -11.50 5.32 -3.02
N ARG A 167 -11.59 4.19 -3.70
CA ARG A 167 -10.68 3.78 -4.77
C ARG A 167 -11.43 3.43 -6.04
N ASN A 168 -11.17 4.19 -7.09
CA ASN A 168 -11.66 3.89 -8.42
C ASN A 168 -10.74 2.87 -9.08
N VAL A 169 -11.35 1.86 -9.68
CA VAL A 169 -10.67 0.80 -10.43
C VAL A 169 -11.10 0.90 -11.89
N PRO A 170 -10.19 1.17 -12.82
CA PRO A 170 -10.53 1.21 -14.24
C PRO A 170 -10.88 -0.17 -14.77
N GLY A 171 -11.78 -0.22 -15.77
CA GLY A 171 -12.11 -1.47 -16.46
C GLY A 171 -11.03 -1.90 -17.45
N GLY A 172 -10.92 -3.21 -17.68
CA GLY A 172 -10.09 -3.79 -18.72
C GLY A 172 -8.59 -3.92 -18.40
N GLN A 173 -8.13 -3.46 -17.24
CA GLN A 173 -6.72 -3.51 -16.84
C GLN A 173 -6.54 -3.91 -15.39
N PHE A 174 -5.32 -4.29 -15.02
CA PHE A 174 -4.95 -4.50 -13.63
C PHE A 174 -4.75 -3.15 -12.91
N GLU A 175 -5.13 -3.12 -11.64
CA GLU A 175 -4.85 -2.02 -10.71
C GLU A 175 -4.34 -2.58 -9.39
N ILE A 176 -3.54 -1.79 -8.66
CA ILE A 176 -3.12 -2.09 -7.30
C ILE A 176 -3.98 -1.26 -6.35
N VAL A 177 -4.55 -1.90 -5.34
CA VAL A 177 -5.33 -1.23 -4.29
C VAL A 177 -4.67 -1.52 -2.94
N ALA A 178 -4.26 -0.47 -2.26
CA ALA A 178 -3.72 -0.58 -0.90
C ALA A 178 -4.83 -0.65 0.12
N ASN A 179 -4.62 -1.43 1.19
CA ASN A 179 -5.42 -1.31 2.40
C ASN A 179 -5.12 0.05 3.05
N PRO A 180 -6.09 0.99 3.11
CA PRO A 180 -5.83 2.34 3.61
C PRO A 180 -5.78 2.43 5.13
N TYR A 181 -6.15 1.35 5.84
CA TYR A 181 -6.31 1.36 7.29
C TYR A 181 -5.25 0.55 8.03
N PRO A 182 -4.97 0.91 9.29
CA PRO A 182 -4.03 0.19 10.14
C PRO A 182 -4.62 -1.10 10.74
N VAL A 183 -5.63 -1.66 10.10
CA VAL A 183 -6.29 -2.93 10.47
C VAL A 183 -6.32 -3.85 9.27
N ALA A 184 -6.31 -5.16 9.52
CA ALA A 184 -6.49 -6.13 8.45
C ALA A 184 -7.92 -6.04 7.90
N LEU A 185 -8.08 -6.21 6.59
CA LEU A 185 -9.31 -5.96 5.87
C LEU A 185 -9.96 -7.26 5.39
N SER A 186 -11.26 -7.41 5.59
CA SER A 186 -12.08 -8.35 4.84
C SER A 186 -12.47 -7.73 3.50
N LEU A 187 -12.41 -8.50 2.40
CA LEU A 187 -12.78 -8.00 1.07
C LEU A 187 -14.28 -7.69 0.93
N ASN A 188 -15.12 -8.24 1.81
CA ASN A 188 -16.55 -7.92 1.87
C ASN A 188 -16.87 -6.76 2.85
N ALA A 189 -15.86 -6.20 3.57
CA ALA A 189 -16.05 -5.05 4.45
C ALA A 189 -16.23 -3.71 3.68
N PRO A 190 -15.42 -3.40 2.63
CA PRO A 190 -15.69 -2.22 1.82
C PRO A 190 -16.94 -2.42 0.96
N THR A 191 -17.68 -1.34 0.74
CA THR A 191 -18.76 -1.34 -0.24
C THR A 191 -18.15 -1.42 -1.64
N THR A 192 -18.59 -2.41 -2.41
CA THR A 192 -18.20 -2.62 -3.82
C THR A 192 -19.31 -2.16 -4.74
N SER A 193 -19.00 -1.30 -5.72
CA SER A 193 -19.99 -0.77 -6.66
C SER A 193 -19.40 -0.59 -8.06
N GLY A 194 -20.28 -0.62 -9.08
CA GLY A 194 -19.92 -0.40 -10.48
C GLY A 194 -19.32 -1.61 -11.20
N PHE A 195 -18.78 -2.58 -10.49
CA PHE A 195 -18.31 -3.81 -11.11
C PHE A 195 -19.50 -4.66 -11.58
N THR A 196 -19.32 -5.31 -12.74
CA THR A 196 -20.27 -6.35 -13.19
C THR A 196 -19.85 -7.66 -12.55
N PRO A 197 -20.64 -8.24 -11.64
CA PRO A 197 -20.29 -9.51 -11.02
C PRO A 197 -20.30 -10.64 -12.06
N GLY A 198 -19.48 -11.63 -11.86
CA GLY A 198 -19.54 -12.87 -12.61
C GLY A 198 -20.66 -13.77 -12.11
N THR A 199 -20.89 -14.85 -12.83
CA THR A 199 -21.82 -15.93 -12.45
C THR A 199 -21.04 -17.23 -12.44
N ILE A 200 -21.07 -17.96 -11.36
CA ILE A 200 -20.38 -19.26 -11.29
C ILE A 200 -21.09 -20.28 -12.15
N GLY A 201 -22.43 -20.32 -12.09
CA GLY A 201 -23.28 -21.24 -12.85
C GLY A 201 -23.02 -22.71 -12.57
N ASP A 202 -21.79 -23.16 -12.72
CA ASP A 202 -21.33 -24.49 -12.42
C ASP A 202 -19.97 -24.41 -11.70
N PHE A 203 -19.91 -24.89 -10.47
CA PHE A 203 -18.70 -24.97 -9.64
C PHE A 203 -17.56 -25.82 -10.26
N SER A 204 -17.81 -26.48 -11.38
CA SER A 204 -16.81 -27.29 -12.09
C SER A 204 -15.93 -26.48 -13.04
N ASP A 205 -16.23 -25.22 -13.30
CA ASP A 205 -15.40 -24.34 -14.15
C ASP A 205 -14.71 -23.25 -13.31
N PRO A 206 -13.45 -23.46 -12.91
CA PRO A 206 -12.66 -22.47 -12.17
C PRO A 206 -12.29 -21.25 -13.01
N THR A 207 -12.58 -21.22 -14.29
CA THR A 207 -12.34 -20.09 -15.19
C THR A 207 -13.55 -19.14 -15.20
N TRP A 208 -13.82 -18.47 -14.13
CA TRP A 208 -14.84 -17.42 -14.06
C TRP A 208 -14.41 -16.21 -14.88
N ASN A 209 -14.31 -16.40 -16.18
CA ASN A 209 -13.57 -15.54 -17.11
C ASN A 209 -14.04 -14.08 -17.14
N ASN A 210 -15.22 -13.78 -16.61
CA ASN A 210 -15.80 -12.45 -16.64
C ASN A 210 -15.95 -11.81 -15.25
N ALA A 211 -15.72 -12.55 -14.18
CA ALA A 211 -15.82 -12.00 -12.84
C ALA A 211 -14.65 -11.05 -12.53
N PRO A 212 -14.89 -9.95 -11.83
CA PRO A 212 -13.82 -9.19 -11.20
C PRO A 212 -13.01 -10.11 -10.28
N MET A 213 -11.68 -10.04 -10.38
CA MET A 213 -10.76 -10.92 -9.68
C MET A 213 -9.79 -10.10 -8.84
N ILE A 214 -9.62 -10.49 -7.58
CA ILE A 214 -8.59 -9.98 -6.67
C ILE A 214 -7.52 -11.04 -6.46
N GLN A 215 -6.27 -10.59 -6.39
CA GLN A 215 -5.10 -11.41 -6.07
C GLN A 215 -4.38 -10.81 -4.87
N VAL A 216 -4.34 -11.53 -3.77
CA VAL A 216 -3.60 -11.15 -2.56
C VAL A 216 -2.32 -11.97 -2.48
N LEU A 217 -1.16 -11.32 -2.41
CA LEU A 217 0.12 -11.99 -2.30
C LEU A 217 0.22 -12.71 -0.97
N LYS A 218 0.52 -14.02 -0.99
CA LYS A 218 0.73 -14.80 0.22
C LYS A 218 2.03 -14.42 0.92
N ALA A 219 2.15 -14.75 2.18
CA ALA A 219 3.31 -14.44 3.00
C ALA A 219 4.64 -15.01 2.46
N ASN A 220 4.59 -16.02 1.59
CA ASN A 220 5.78 -16.57 0.93
C ASN A 220 6.35 -15.68 -0.19
N GLY A 221 5.63 -14.61 -0.60
CA GLY A 221 6.03 -13.69 -1.67
C GLY A 221 6.11 -14.31 -3.08
N GLN A 222 5.55 -15.50 -3.28
CA GLN A 222 5.66 -16.26 -4.54
C GLN A 222 4.33 -16.72 -5.11
N SER A 223 3.29 -16.76 -4.31
CA SER A 223 1.97 -17.23 -4.72
C SER A 223 0.86 -16.30 -4.24
N TYR A 224 -0.32 -16.46 -4.84
CA TYR A 224 -1.48 -15.61 -4.56
C TYR A 224 -2.63 -16.43 -4.00
N SER A 225 -3.48 -15.79 -3.19
CA SER A 225 -4.87 -16.17 -3.00
C SER A 225 -5.72 -15.41 -3.98
N TYR A 226 -6.69 -16.07 -4.59
CA TYR A 226 -7.58 -15.50 -5.58
C TYR A 226 -8.97 -15.37 -5.00
N TYR A 227 -9.66 -14.28 -5.33
CA TYR A 227 -11.03 -13.99 -4.90
C TYR A 227 -11.80 -13.42 -6.09
N TYR A 228 -13.08 -13.76 -6.17
CA TYR A 228 -13.94 -13.40 -7.30
C TYR A 228 -15.21 -12.72 -6.81
N TYR A 229 -15.67 -11.70 -7.55
CA TYR A 229 -16.91 -11.00 -7.26
C TYR A 229 -18.03 -11.58 -8.12
N ILE A 230 -19.02 -12.19 -7.48
CA ILE A 230 -20.07 -12.99 -8.14
C ILE A 230 -21.45 -12.61 -7.62
N ASN A 231 -22.50 -12.92 -8.38
CA ASN A 231 -23.89 -12.63 -8.02
C ASN A 231 -24.70 -13.86 -7.59
N ASP A 232 -24.07 -15.02 -7.54
CA ASP A 232 -24.65 -16.30 -7.13
C ASP A 232 -23.85 -16.92 -5.96
N ALA A 233 -23.32 -16.10 -5.06
CA ALA A 233 -22.72 -16.55 -3.81
C ALA A 233 -23.79 -17.08 -2.85
N ASP A 234 -23.40 -17.98 -1.94
CA ASP A 234 -24.27 -18.47 -0.86
C ASP A 234 -24.59 -17.32 0.11
N ASP A 235 -25.87 -17.06 0.35
CA ASP A 235 -26.36 -16.05 1.30
C ASP A 235 -26.19 -16.45 2.80
N GLY A 236 -25.51 -17.55 3.06
CA GLY A 236 -25.34 -18.13 4.40
C GLY A 236 -26.52 -19.00 4.86
N ASN A 237 -27.58 -19.15 4.04
CA ASN A 237 -28.74 -19.98 4.30
C ASN A 237 -28.87 -21.12 3.27
N GLY A 238 -27.86 -21.26 2.39
CA GLY A 238 -27.86 -22.26 1.32
C GLY A 238 -28.57 -21.79 0.05
N ASN A 239 -28.91 -20.49 -0.08
CA ASN A 239 -29.41 -19.94 -1.34
C ASN A 239 -28.27 -19.19 -2.04
N TYR A 240 -28.11 -19.43 -3.31
CA TYR A 240 -27.04 -18.84 -4.15
C TYR A 240 -27.55 -17.57 -4.82
N THR A 241 -27.72 -16.49 -4.05
CA THR A 241 -28.30 -15.23 -4.50
C THR A 241 -27.55 -13.98 -4.01
N ALA A 242 -26.52 -14.15 -3.20
CA ALA A 242 -25.72 -13.03 -2.71
C ALA A 242 -24.76 -12.51 -3.79
N THR A 243 -24.51 -11.19 -3.76
CA THR A 243 -23.50 -10.56 -4.61
C THR A 243 -22.34 -10.12 -3.73
N GLU A 244 -21.25 -10.90 -3.74
CA GLU A 244 -20.10 -10.67 -2.86
C GLU A 244 -18.80 -11.29 -3.40
N TRP A 245 -17.71 -11.01 -2.70
CA TRP A 245 -16.44 -11.66 -2.95
C TRP A 245 -16.40 -13.05 -2.31
N VAL A 246 -15.96 -14.03 -3.07
CA VAL A 246 -15.80 -15.44 -2.66
C VAL A 246 -14.36 -15.89 -2.92
N ASP A 247 -13.96 -17.00 -2.33
CA ASP A 247 -12.66 -17.63 -2.61
C ASP A 247 -12.62 -18.29 -4.01
N ASP A 248 -11.48 -18.90 -4.36
CA ASP A 248 -11.28 -19.59 -5.63
C ASP A 248 -12.03 -20.91 -5.77
N GLN A 249 -12.79 -21.31 -4.76
CA GLN A 249 -13.69 -22.45 -4.76
C GLN A 249 -15.17 -22.04 -4.71
N GLY A 250 -15.46 -20.73 -4.63
CA GLY A 250 -16.81 -20.18 -4.56
C GLY A 250 -17.41 -20.10 -3.16
N PHE A 251 -16.59 -20.33 -2.12
CA PHE A 251 -17.07 -20.22 -0.75
C PHE A 251 -16.99 -18.81 -0.20
N ASN A 252 -17.90 -18.49 0.69
CA ASN A 252 -17.96 -17.22 1.38
C ASN A 252 -16.68 -16.97 2.18
N LEU A 253 -16.21 -15.73 2.14
CA LEU A 253 -14.99 -15.34 2.83
C LEU A 253 -15.20 -15.30 4.34
N THR A 254 -14.27 -15.91 5.07
CA THR A 254 -14.20 -15.85 6.52
C THR A 254 -12.98 -15.07 6.98
N GLY A 255 -13.14 -14.20 8.00
CA GLY A 255 -12.04 -13.42 8.55
C GLY A 255 -11.53 -12.34 7.61
N THR A 256 -10.22 -12.05 7.67
CA THR A 256 -9.57 -10.98 6.91
C THR A 256 -8.66 -11.55 5.83
N GLN A 257 -8.73 -11.00 4.62
CA GLN A 257 -7.97 -11.43 3.45
C GLN A 257 -6.76 -10.54 3.18
N VAL A 258 -6.85 -9.25 3.48
CA VAL A 258 -5.77 -8.28 3.23
C VAL A 258 -5.12 -7.88 4.55
N PRO A 259 -3.86 -8.29 4.80
CA PRO A 259 -3.15 -7.88 6.01
C PRO A 259 -2.94 -6.37 6.11
N VAL A 260 -2.64 -5.94 7.32
CA VAL A 260 -2.18 -4.56 7.58
C VAL A 260 -0.94 -4.25 6.75
N GLY A 261 -0.88 -3.09 6.10
CA GLY A 261 0.25 -2.67 5.26
C GLY A 261 0.42 -3.47 3.98
N ALA A 262 -0.58 -4.26 3.59
CA ALA A 262 -0.57 -4.94 2.30
C ALA A 262 -1.42 -4.21 1.28
N ALA A 263 -1.13 -4.48 0.01
CA ALA A 263 -1.99 -4.15 -1.12
C ALA A 263 -2.41 -5.44 -1.82
N PHE A 264 -3.35 -5.32 -2.74
CA PHE A 264 -3.81 -6.40 -3.59
C PHE A 264 -3.96 -5.95 -5.04
N TRP A 265 -3.86 -6.90 -5.96
CA TRP A 265 -4.21 -6.68 -7.35
C TRP A 265 -5.69 -6.87 -7.56
N ILE A 266 -6.27 -6.05 -8.42
CA ILE A 266 -7.60 -6.25 -8.95
C ILE A 266 -7.60 -6.14 -10.47
N LYS A 267 -8.41 -6.98 -11.11
CA LYS A 267 -8.75 -6.90 -12.52
C LYS A 267 -10.26 -7.04 -12.67
N SER A 268 -10.87 -6.15 -13.46
CA SER A 268 -12.28 -6.23 -13.82
C SER A 268 -12.45 -5.81 -15.26
N LEU A 269 -13.45 -6.35 -15.95
CA LEU A 269 -13.82 -5.92 -17.31
C LEU A 269 -14.52 -4.56 -17.31
N THR A 270 -15.27 -4.26 -16.24
CA THR A 270 -15.97 -2.99 -16.05
C THR A 270 -15.24 -2.14 -15.01
N ALA A 271 -15.31 -0.82 -15.16
CA ALA A 271 -14.86 0.09 -14.12
C ALA A 271 -15.75 -0.06 -12.88
N GLY A 272 -15.13 0.10 -11.73
CA GLY A 272 -15.83 0.02 -10.45
C GLY A 272 -15.12 0.79 -9.35
N LYS A 273 -15.66 0.70 -8.15
CA LYS A 273 -15.19 1.44 -7.00
C LYS A 273 -15.29 0.61 -5.73
N PHE A 274 -14.27 0.73 -4.87
CA PHE A 274 -14.33 0.35 -3.48
C PHE A 274 -14.53 1.60 -2.61
N THR A 275 -15.46 1.52 -1.66
CA THR A 275 -15.60 2.50 -0.58
C THR A 275 -15.29 1.80 0.73
N PHE A 276 -14.16 2.16 1.32
CA PHE A 276 -13.72 1.65 2.61
C PHE A 276 -14.28 2.58 3.69
N GLY A 277 -14.97 2.02 4.68
CA GLY A 277 -15.46 2.73 5.87
C GLY A 277 -14.68 2.32 7.12
N LEU A 278 -14.58 3.23 8.12
CA LEU A 278 -14.08 2.93 9.47
C LEU A 278 -15.23 2.45 10.37
#